data_0d808ca70dfb0776417f34423f4ad40e
#
_entry.id   0d808ca70dfb0776417f34423f4ad40e
#
_cell.length_a   1.000
_cell.length_b   1.000
_cell.length_c   1.000
_cell.angle_alpha   90.00
_cell.angle_beta   90.00
_cell.angle_gamma   90.00
#
_symmetry.space_group_name_H-M   'P 1'
#
loop_
_entity.id
_entity.type
_entity.pdbx_description
1 polymer ?
#
loop_
_entity_poly.entity_id
_entity_poly.type
_entity_poly.pdbx_seq_one_letter_code
_entity_poly.pdbx_strand_id
1 'polypeptide(L)'
;MKSILITVAAALVVAASPGYAAGTKIQSTESGKPHMEFAPCPAKGRLRLFVRSGEIRIVGSDEARLSIDLSGRKSGQIQDVKARLTCSENSAELHVTGGPHNDLTITIHVPKNLDLYARVPAGEVSVEGITGNKDVELHAGELTIDVVNAKDYGHVDASVYAGEVDAEAFGDNKGGLFRSISKTAGGPYHLHAHVGSGQLTIR
;
A
#
# COMPACT_ATOMS: atom_id res chain seq x y z
N MET A 1 9.63 -43.12 22.03
CA MET A 1 9.95 -42.15 20.96
C MET A 1 9.45 -40.79 21.42
N LYS A 2 10.36 -39.88 21.82
CA LYS A 2 10.00 -38.52 22.32
C LYS A 2 10.13 -37.56 21.15
N SER A 3 9.00 -37.00 20.71
CA SER A 3 8.98 -35.93 19.72
C SER A 3 9.46 -34.63 20.34
N ILE A 4 10.55 -34.09 19.82
CA ILE A 4 11.06 -32.78 20.18
C ILE A 4 10.36 -31.75 19.29
N LEU A 5 9.48 -30.95 19.89
CA LEU A 5 8.93 -29.76 19.24
C LEU A 5 10.05 -28.70 19.22
N ILE A 6 10.55 -28.40 18.04
CA ILE A 6 11.47 -27.28 17.83
C ILE A 6 10.60 -26.04 17.57
N THR A 7 10.44 -25.21 18.60
CA THR A 7 9.83 -23.88 18.45
C THR A 7 10.87 -22.95 17.83
N VAL A 8 10.71 -22.66 16.54
CA VAL A 8 11.54 -21.66 15.86
C VAL A 8 11.02 -20.28 16.26
N ALA A 9 11.68 -19.65 17.22
CA ALA A 9 11.47 -18.25 17.55
C ALA A 9 12.02 -17.39 16.39
N ALA A 10 11.13 -16.67 15.69
CA ALA A 10 11.53 -15.68 14.71
C ALA A 10 12.23 -14.52 15.44
N ALA A 11 13.56 -14.43 15.29
CA ALA A 11 14.32 -13.33 15.86
C ALA A 11 14.04 -12.05 15.07
N LEU A 12 13.33 -11.11 15.71
CA LEU A 12 13.18 -9.75 15.22
C LEU A 12 14.51 -9.01 15.47
N VAL A 13 15.30 -8.81 14.42
CA VAL A 13 16.54 -8.03 14.53
C VAL A 13 16.18 -6.55 14.51
N VAL A 14 16.12 -5.92 15.67
CA VAL A 14 16.02 -4.46 15.80
C VAL A 14 17.43 -3.90 15.71
N ALA A 15 17.85 -3.45 14.55
CA ALA A 15 19.11 -2.75 14.38
C ALA A 15 18.93 -1.27 14.77
N ALA A 16 19.43 -0.87 15.91
CA ALA A 16 19.53 0.53 16.29
C ALA A 16 20.71 1.17 15.54
N SER A 17 20.46 1.94 14.49
CA SER A 17 21.48 2.75 13.82
C SER A 17 21.69 4.07 14.57
N PRO A 18 22.95 4.47 14.89
CA PRO A 18 23.21 5.76 15.52
C PRO A 18 22.99 6.89 14.51
N GLY A 19 22.01 7.74 14.75
CA GLY A 19 21.78 8.95 13.95
C GLY A 19 20.32 9.32 13.70
N TYR A 20 19.35 8.52 14.14
CA TYR A 20 17.93 8.86 14.03
C TYR A 20 17.44 9.62 15.26
N ALA A 21 16.56 10.60 15.03
CA ALA A 21 15.89 11.34 16.11
C ALA A 21 15.26 10.37 17.13
N ALA A 22 15.28 10.74 18.39
CA ALA A 22 14.69 9.97 19.46
C ALA A 22 13.24 9.59 19.10
N GLY A 23 12.95 8.30 18.95
CA GLY A 23 11.61 7.81 18.63
C GLY A 23 11.46 7.04 17.31
N THR A 24 12.45 7.05 16.40
CA THR A 24 12.36 6.29 15.13
C THR A 24 12.73 4.82 15.35
N LYS A 25 11.80 3.91 14.97
CA LYS A 25 12.04 2.46 15.00
C LYS A 25 12.07 1.92 13.58
N ILE A 26 13.10 1.12 13.26
CA ILE A 26 13.24 0.44 11.98
C ILE A 26 13.04 -1.05 12.19
N GLN A 27 12.16 -1.65 11.40
CA GLN A 27 11.89 -3.07 11.36
C GLN A 27 12.16 -3.58 9.95
N SER A 28 12.94 -4.65 9.83
CA SER A 28 13.21 -5.30 8.55
C SER A 28 12.83 -6.77 8.65
N THR A 29 12.25 -7.31 7.59
CA THR A 29 11.90 -8.72 7.53
C THR A 29 12.99 -9.53 6.86
N GLU A 30 13.07 -10.81 7.22
CA GLU A 30 13.85 -11.78 6.47
C GLU A 30 13.20 -11.99 5.09
N SER A 31 14.02 -12.08 4.06
CA SER A 31 13.54 -12.40 2.71
C SER A 31 13.03 -13.85 2.62
N GLY A 32 12.12 -14.09 1.70
CA GLY A 32 11.64 -15.44 1.38
C GLY A 32 10.53 -15.99 2.26
N LYS A 33 9.94 -15.19 3.13
CA LYS A 33 8.76 -15.59 3.90
C LYS A 33 7.48 -15.20 3.16
N PRO A 34 6.51 -16.11 3.01
CA PRO A 34 5.23 -15.81 2.36
C PRO A 34 4.37 -14.84 3.17
N HIS A 35 4.58 -14.80 4.48
CA HIS A 35 3.91 -13.89 5.41
C HIS A 35 4.93 -13.13 6.27
N MET A 36 4.78 -11.82 6.34
CA MET A 36 5.64 -10.92 7.11
C MET A 36 4.77 -10.02 7.98
N GLU A 37 5.00 -10.05 9.29
CA GLU A 37 4.34 -9.15 10.24
C GLU A 37 5.33 -8.12 10.79
N PHE A 38 4.82 -6.93 11.06
CA PHE A 38 5.54 -5.87 11.73
C PHE A 38 4.96 -5.62 13.12
N ALA A 39 5.82 -5.34 14.09
CA ALA A 39 5.35 -4.91 15.40
C ALA A 39 4.52 -3.60 15.27
N PRO A 40 3.52 -3.38 16.13
CA PRO A 40 2.70 -2.20 16.06
C PRO A 40 3.53 -0.92 15.99
N CYS A 41 3.19 -0.09 15.01
CA CYS A 41 3.78 1.22 14.83
C CYS A 41 2.87 2.25 15.49
N PRO A 42 3.37 3.14 16.37
CA PRO A 42 2.54 4.14 17.04
C PRO A 42 2.00 5.23 16.10
N ALA A 43 2.06 5.01 14.79
CA ALA A 43 1.64 5.97 13.79
C ALA A 43 0.16 6.31 13.92
N LYS A 44 -0.11 7.42 14.55
CA LYS A 44 -1.39 8.12 14.44
C LYS A 44 -1.26 9.07 13.24
N GLY A 45 -1.46 8.59 12.03
CA GLY A 45 -1.32 9.52 10.92
C GLY A 45 -1.07 8.85 9.58
N ARG A 46 -0.06 9.30 8.86
CA ARG A 46 0.19 8.91 7.47
C ARG A 46 1.03 7.66 7.38
N LEU A 47 0.58 6.72 6.54
CA LEU A 47 1.37 5.60 6.06
C LEU A 47 1.87 5.91 4.63
N ARG A 48 3.18 5.87 4.45
CA ARG A 48 3.82 6.01 3.14
C ARG A 48 4.25 4.63 2.66
N LEU A 49 3.78 4.23 1.48
CA LEU A 49 4.12 2.97 0.84
C LEU A 49 4.93 3.24 -0.43
N PHE A 50 6.12 2.66 -0.49
CA PHE A 50 6.95 2.62 -1.67
C PHE A 50 7.11 1.16 -2.07
N VAL A 51 6.36 0.74 -3.07
CA VAL A 51 6.29 -0.65 -3.47
C VAL A 51 6.84 -0.78 -4.88
N ARG A 52 7.60 -1.83 -5.11
CA ARG A 52 8.09 -2.19 -6.44
C ARG A 52 6.93 -2.45 -7.42
N SER A 53 7.26 -2.53 -8.71
CA SER A 53 6.27 -2.90 -9.74
C SER A 53 5.74 -4.32 -9.55
N GLY A 54 4.48 -4.55 -9.94
CA GLY A 54 3.81 -5.86 -9.89
C GLY A 54 2.32 -5.74 -9.59
N GLU A 55 1.71 -6.84 -9.18
CA GLU A 55 0.35 -6.89 -8.65
C GLU A 55 0.39 -6.56 -7.15
N ILE A 56 -0.25 -5.48 -6.74
CA ILE A 56 -0.20 -4.95 -5.38
C ILE A 56 -1.62 -4.72 -4.90
N ARG A 57 -1.94 -5.31 -3.75
CA ARG A 57 -3.22 -5.12 -3.07
C ARG A 57 -2.99 -4.46 -1.71
N ILE A 58 -3.60 -3.32 -1.48
CA ILE A 58 -3.54 -2.59 -0.21
C ILE A 58 -4.91 -2.70 0.44
N VAL A 59 -4.97 -3.42 1.56
CA VAL A 59 -6.23 -3.78 2.21
C VAL A 59 -6.29 -3.17 3.61
N GLY A 60 -7.34 -2.40 3.86
CA GLY A 60 -7.64 -1.86 5.18
C GLY A 60 -8.07 -2.95 6.15
N SER A 61 -7.48 -2.98 7.33
CA SER A 61 -7.74 -3.95 8.40
C SER A 61 -8.16 -3.24 9.69
N ASP A 62 -8.91 -3.92 10.53
CA ASP A 62 -9.21 -3.48 11.90
C ASP A 62 -8.02 -3.68 12.87
N GLU A 63 -6.99 -4.39 12.43
CA GLU A 63 -5.79 -4.61 13.22
C GLU A 63 -4.88 -3.37 13.22
N ALA A 64 -4.31 -3.06 14.39
CA ALA A 64 -3.37 -1.93 14.54
C ALA A 64 -1.94 -2.27 14.11
N ARG A 65 -1.77 -3.29 13.25
CA ARG A 65 -0.46 -3.76 12.77
C ARG A 65 -0.43 -3.80 11.25
N LEU A 66 0.77 -3.73 10.70
CA LEU A 66 1.04 -3.94 9.28
C LEU A 66 1.45 -5.38 9.05
N SER A 67 0.92 -5.99 8.00
CA SER A 67 1.43 -7.27 7.51
C SER A 67 1.48 -7.31 5.99
N ILE A 68 2.31 -8.20 5.45
CA ILE A 68 2.48 -8.42 4.03
C ILE A 68 2.32 -9.90 3.76
N ASP A 69 1.46 -10.24 2.83
CA ASP A 69 1.32 -11.57 2.27
C ASP A 69 1.84 -11.61 0.85
N LEU A 70 2.72 -12.57 0.57
CA LEU A 70 3.29 -12.80 -0.75
C LEU A 70 2.70 -14.08 -1.34
N SER A 71 2.11 -13.96 -2.51
CA SER A 71 1.59 -15.08 -3.29
C SER A 71 2.22 -15.11 -4.67
N GLY A 72 2.88 -16.19 -5.02
CA GLY A 72 3.52 -16.39 -6.31
C GLY A 72 3.25 -17.76 -6.89
N ARG A 73 3.22 -17.89 -8.23
CA ARG A 73 2.98 -19.17 -8.91
C ARG A 73 4.11 -20.17 -8.69
N LYS A 74 5.33 -19.71 -8.40
CA LYS A 74 6.51 -20.54 -8.16
C LYS A 74 7.09 -20.24 -6.80
N SER A 75 7.44 -21.26 -6.05
CA SER A 75 7.95 -21.15 -4.68
C SER A 75 9.26 -20.34 -4.53
N GLY A 76 10.05 -20.17 -5.60
CA GLY A 76 11.26 -19.34 -5.58
C GLY A 76 11.05 -17.85 -5.78
N GLN A 77 9.85 -17.42 -6.18
CA GLN A 77 9.59 -16.02 -6.55
C GLN A 77 9.60 -15.07 -5.35
N ILE A 78 9.31 -15.55 -4.15
CA ILE A 78 9.25 -14.74 -2.93
C ILE A 78 10.60 -14.56 -2.25
N GLN A 79 11.64 -15.32 -2.62
CA GLN A 79 12.91 -15.40 -1.88
C GLN A 79 13.67 -14.08 -1.81
N ASP A 80 13.54 -13.22 -2.82
CA ASP A 80 14.27 -11.95 -2.89
C ASP A 80 13.44 -10.75 -2.43
N VAL A 81 12.18 -10.96 -2.03
CA VAL A 81 11.34 -9.88 -1.54
C VAL A 81 11.79 -9.46 -0.14
N LYS A 82 12.05 -8.18 0.01
CA LYS A 82 12.46 -7.55 1.28
C LYS A 82 11.50 -6.43 1.62
N ALA A 83 11.12 -6.35 2.88
CA ALA A 83 10.30 -5.26 3.38
C ALA A 83 10.99 -4.58 4.57
N ARG A 84 10.95 -3.25 4.57
CA ARG A 84 11.48 -2.41 5.64
C ARG A 84 10.43 -1.41 6.07
N LEU A 85 10.04 -1.45 7.33
CA LEU A 85 9.14 -0.49 7.96
C LEU A 85 9.93 0.45 8.87
N THR A 86 9.79 1.73 8.63
CA THR A 86 10.34 2.80 9.48
C THR A 86 9.18 3.49 10.19
N CYS A 87 9.16 3.48 11.51
CA CYS A 87 8.12 4.08 12.31
C CYS A 87 8.64 5.32 13.03
N SER A 88 7.87 6.39 12.98
CA SER A 88 8.02 7.59 13.80
C SER A 88 6.73 7.82 14.61
N GLU A 89 6.67 8.86 15.44
CA GLU A 89 5.50 9.14 16.28
C GLU A 89 4.21 9.34 15.49
N ASN A 90 4.29 9.98 14.31
CA ASN A 90 3.11 10.38 13.52
C ASN A 90 3.07 9.77 12.11
N SER A 91 4.05 8.99 11.71
CA SER A 91 4.11 8.41 10.36
C SER A 91 4.81 7.07 10.34
N ALA A 92 4.39 6.23 9.43
CA ALA A 92 5.08 4.99 9.06
C ALA A 92 5.48 5.05 7.58
N GLU A 93 6.63 4.47 7.25
CA GLU A 93 7.11 4.36 5.89
C GLU A 93 7.52 2.92 5.61
N LEU A 94 6.83 2.28 4.66
CA LEU A 94 7.09 0.91 4.25
C LEU A 94 7.69 0.88 2.84
N HIS A 95 8.86 0.27 2.73
CA HIS A 95 9.51 -0.03 1.46
C HIS A 95 9.45 -1.52 1.19
N VAL A 96 8.91 -1.92 0.03
CA VAL A 96 8.91 -3.31 -0.45
C VAL A 96 9.71 -3.37 -1.74
N THR A 97 10.77 -4.18 -1.74
CA THR A 97 11.74 -4.29 -2.83
C THR A 97 12.07 -5.74 -3.15
N GLY A 98 12.66 -5.99 -4.33
CA GLY A 98 13.07 -7.33 -4.75
C GLY A 98 11.95 -8.17 -5.33
N GLY A 99 12.23 -9.44 -5.62
CA GLY A 99 11.33 -10.40 -6.28
C GLY A 99 11.09 -10.12 -7.78
N PRO A 100 10.40 -11.03 -8.48
CA PRO A 100 10.11 -10.89 -9.90
C PRO A 100 9.01 -9.85 -10.15
N HIS A 101 8.99 -9.25 -11.34
CA HIS A 101 7.96 -8.28 -11.72
C HIS A 101 6.62 -8.93 -12.09
N ASN A 102 6.63 -10.17 -12.49
CA ASN A 102 5.45 -10.91 -12.92
C ASN A 102 5.18 -12.09 -11.99
N ASP A 103 3.93 -12.56 -11.97
CA ASP A 103 3.49 -13.75 -11.23
C ASP A 103 3.69 -13.65 -9.69
N LEU A 104 3.81 -12.46 -9.15
CA LEU A 104 3.91 -12.21 -7.71
C LEU A 104 2.88 -11.17 -7.31
N THR A 105 1.95 -11.56 -6.45
CA THR A 105 0.99 -10.67 -5.80
C THR A 105 1.51 -10.30 -4.41
N ILE A 106 1.53 -9.02 -4.11
CA ILE A 106 1.93 -8.45 -2.82
C ILE A 106 0.68 -7.87 -2.17
N THR A 107 0.16 -8.51 -1.14
CA THR A 107 -0.97 -8.00 -0.36
C THR A 107 -0.45 -7.35 0.91
N ILE A 108 -0.76 -6.06 1.09
CA ILE A 108 -0.32 -5.26 2.24
C ILE A 108 -1.55 -4.93 3.08
N HIS A 109 -1.63 -5.52 4.26
CA HIS A 109 -2.68 -5.20 5.24
C HIS A 109 -2.24 -4.02 6.08
N VAL A 110 -3.09 -3.00 6.14
CA VAL A 110 -2.81 -1.74 6.85
C VAL A 110 -3.99 -1.38 7.75
N PRO A 111 -3.80 -0.66 8.86
CA PRO A 111 -4.91 -0.13 9.65
C PRO A 111 -5.81 0.76 8.77
N LYS A 112 -7.11 0.49 8.72
CA LYS A 112 -8.06 1.17 7.82
C LYS A 112 -8.19 2.68 8.05
N ASN A 113 -7.86 3.16 9.25
CA ASN A 113 -8.03 4.56 9.65
C ASN A 113 -6.78 5.43 9.45
N LEU A 114 -5.80 4.97 8.67
CA LEU A 114 -4.60 5.75 8.36
C LEU A 114 -4.76 6.53 7.05
N ASP A 115 -4.13 7.69 6.98
CA ASP A 115 -3.93 8.39 5.71
C ASP A 115 -2.92 7.62 4.86
N LEU A 116 -3.33 7.20 3.67
CA LEU A 116 -2.51 6.44 2.76
C LEU A 116 -1.80 7.37 1.76
N TYR A 117 -0.49 7.21 1.66
CA TYR A 117 0.33 7.74 0.57
C TYR A 117 1.05 6.58 -0.10
N ALA A 118 0.73 6.27 -1.36
CA ALA A 118 1.33 5.14 -2.08
C ALA A 118 1.96 5.59 -3.41
N ARG A 119 3.14 5.07 -3.70
CA ARG A 119 3.86 5.31 -4.95
C ARG A 119 4.32 3.99 -5.53
N VAL A 120 3.84 3.68 -6.74
CA VAL A 120 4.12 2.43 -7.45
C VAL A 120 4.62 2.75 -8.86
N PRO A 121 5.77 2.22 -9.28
CA PRO A 121 6.29 2.51 -10.62
C PRO A 121 5.43 1.93 -11.75
N ALA A 122 5.00 0.67 -11.64
CA ALA A 122 4.17 0.05 -12.67
C ALA A 122 3.47 -1.20 -12.15
N GLY A 123 2.33 -1.54 -12.74
CA GLY A 123 1.61 -2.80 -12.47
C GLY A 123 0.12 -2.61 -12.29
N GLU A 124 -0.48 -3.53 -11.56
CA GLU A 124 -1.87 -3.50 -11.15
C GLU A 124 -1.94 -3.22 -9.66
N VAL A 125 -2.64 -2.16 -9.28
CA VAL A 125 -2.75 -1.72 -7.88
C VAL A 125 -4.21 -1.64 -7.47
N SER A 126 -4.58 -2.32 -6.40
CA SER A 126 -5.89 -2.16 -5.77
C SER A 126 -5.76 -1.60 -4.36
N VAL A 127 -6.68 -0.71 -3.98
CA VAL A 127 -6.78 -0.10 -2.65
C VAL A 127 -8.20 -0.32 -2.13
N GLU A 128 -8.33 -1.07 -1.06
CA GLU A 128 -9.63 -1.52 -0.55
C GLU A 128 -9.75 -1.26 0.96
N GLY A 129 -10.95 -0.90 1.43
CA GLY A 129 -11.28 -0.85 2.86
C GLY A 129 -10.58 0.24 3.67
N ILE A 130 -9.97 1.24 3.05
CA ILE A 130 -9.33 2.36 3.74
C ILE A 130 -10.31 3.52 3.86
N THR A 131 -10.47 4.08 5.06
CA THR A 131 -11.43 5.16 5.35
C THR A 131 -10.80 6.54 5.49
N GLY A 132 -9.47 6.67 5.50
CA GLY A 132 -8.76 7.95 5.62
C GLY A 132 -8.49 8.63 4.27
N ASN A 133 -7.66 9.67 4.31
CA ASN A 133 -7.17 10.31 3.10
C ASN A 133 -6.37 9.33 2.24
N LYS A 134 -6.47 9.48 0.92
CA LYS A 134 -5.74 8.65 -0.05
C LYS A 134 -4.99 9.54 -1.03
N ASP A 135 -3.71 9.26 -1.20
CA ASP A 135 -2.84 9.88 -2.19
C ASP A 135 -2.04 8.77 -2.87
N VAL A 136 -2.51 8.34 -4.05
CA VAL A 136 -1.98 7.16 -4.75
C VAL A 136 -1.51 7.56 -6.14
N GLU A 137 -0.25 7.30 -6.44
CA GLU A 137 0.31 7.50 -7.78
C GLU A 137 0.85 6.19 -8.34
N LEU A 138 0.41 5.87 -9.55
CA LEU A 138 0.89 4.79 -10.38
C LEU A 138 1.48 5.36 -11.68
N HIS A 139 2.75 5.09 -11.96
CA HIS A 139 3.34 5.63 -13.18
C HIS A 139 2.80 4.95 -14.45
N ALA A 140 2.62 3.61 -14.44
CA ALA A 140 2.03 2.90 -15.57
C ALA A 140 1.26 1.65 -15.13
N GLY A 141 0.06 1.43 -15.68
CA GLY A 141 -0.75 0.23 -15.42
C GLY A 141 -2.18 0.54 -15.01
N GLU A 142 -2.73 -0.26 -14.11
CA GLU A 142 -4.12 -0.17 -13.67
C GLU A 142 -4.19 0.14 -12.17
N LEU A 143 -4.94 1.18 -11.81
CA LEU A 143 -5.19 1.55 -10.43
C LEU A 143 -6.69 1.47 -10.15
N THR A 144 -7.08 0.64 -9.19
CA THR A 144 -8.44 0.55 -8.69
C THR A 144 -8.49 1.01 -7.23
N ILE A 145 -9.39 1.93 -6.92
CA ILE A 145 -9.62 2.42 -5.56
C ILE A 145 -11.07 2.20 -5.18
N ASP A 146 -11.31 1.35 -4.19
CA ASP A 146 -12.64 1.18 -3.60
C ASP A 146 -12.89 2.28 -2.57
N VAL A 147 -13.96 3.02 -2.79
CA VAL A 147 -14.44 4.07 -1.90
C VAL A 147 -15.64 3.52 -1.11
N VAL A 148 -15.43 3.24 0.17
CA VAL A 148 -16.46 2.68 1.06
C VAL A 148 -17.73 3.55 1.06
N ASN A 149 -17.54 4.88 1.10
CA ASN A 149 -18.63 5.85 1.03
C ASN A 149 -18.12 7.13 0.35
N ALA A 150 -18.64 7.43 -0.84
CA ALA A 150 -18.25 8.60 -1.63
C ALA A 150 -18.52 9.94 -0.91
N LYS A 151 -19.52 9.99 -0.01
CA LYS A 151 -19.86 11.19 0.76
C LYS A 151 -18.81 11.59 1.81
N ASP A 152 -17.93 10.66 2.18
CA ASP A 152 -16.87 10.93 3.14
C ASP A 152 -15.70 11.72 2.52
N TYR A 153 -15.69 11.89 1.19
CA TYR A 153 -14.64 12.62 0.48
C TYR A 153 -15.10 14.03 0.12
N GLY A 154 -14.50 15.02 0.78
CA GLY A 154 -14.77 16.45 0.53
C GLY A 154 -14.02 16.98 -0.68
N HIS A 155 -12.93 16.34 -1.08
CA HIS A 155 -12.17 16.70 -2.27
C HIS A 155 -11.66 15.44 -2.96
N VAL A 156 -11.90 15.36 -4.27
CA VAL A 156 -11.47 14.23 -5.10
C VAL A 156 -10.77 14.78 -6.33
N ASP A 157 -9.53 14.40 -6.52
CA ASP A 157 -8.74 14.65 -7.73
C ASP A 157 -8.27 13.32 -8.31
N ALA A 158 -8.82 12.95 -9.45
CA ALA A 158 -8.47 11.74 -10.19
C ALA A 158 -7.94 12.13 -11.57
N SER A 159 -6.76 11.67 -11.96
CA SER A 159 -6.17 12.05 -13.23
C SER A 159 -5.38 10.93 -13.90
N VAL A 160 -5.44 10.90 -15.24
CA VAL A 160 -4.63 10.02 -16.09
C VAL A 160 -4.00 10.86 -17.18
N TYR A 161 -2.68 10.73 -17.36
CA TYR A 161 -2.01 11.44 -18.45
C TYR A 161 -2.35 10.83 -19.82
N ALA A 162 -2.32 9.48 -19.94
CA ALA A 162 -2.68 8.76 -21.15
C ALA A 162 -3.49 7.50 -20.79
N GLY A 163 -4.80 7.50 -21.12
CA GLY A 163 -5.68 6.36 -20.81
C GLY A 163 -7.08 6.79 -20.39
N GLU A 164 -7.63 6.10 -19.40
CA GLU A 164 -9.01 6.26 -18.98
C GLU A 164 -9.13 6.51 -17.47
N VAL A 165 -10.03 7.42 -17.10
CA VAL A 165 -10.49 7.61 -15.72
C VAL A 165 -11.95 7.24 -15.64
N ASP A 166 -12.26 6.24 -14.84
CA ASP A 166 -13.61 5.88 -14.44
C ASP A 166 -13.79 6.13 -12.95
N ALA A 167 -14.62 7.08 -12.59
CA ALA A 167 -14.95 7.41 -11.21
C ALA A 167 -16.46 7.23 -10.97
N GLU A 168 -16.96 6.01 -11.18
CA GLU A 168 -18.36 5.64 -11.03
C GLU A 168 -18.89 6.02 -9.65
N ALA A 169 -18.12 5.83 -8.59
CA ALA A 169 -18.46 6.24 -7.22
C ALA A 169 -18.83 7.74 -7.13
N PHE A 170 -18.34 8.56 -8.03
CA PHE A 170 -18.60 10.01 -8.10
C PHE A 170 -19.42 10.43 -9.33
N GLY A 171 -19.91 9.45 -10.12
CA GLY A 171 -20.78 9.70 -11.28
C GLY A 171 -20.06 10.32 -12.49
N ASP A 172 -18.79 10.00 -12.71
CA ASP A 172 -17.99 10.56 -13.81
C ASP A 172 -17.12 9.49 -14.50
N ASN A 173 -16.96 9.62 -15.82
CA ASN A 173 -16.11 8.76 -16.65
C ASN A 173 -15.50 9.59 -17.78
N LYS A 174 -14.19 9.50 -17.99
CA LYS A 174 -13.47 10.24 -19.04
C LYS A 174 -12.33 9.43 -19.62
N GLY A 175 -12.34 9.22 -20.93
CA GLY A 175 -11.25 8.57 -21.67
C GLY A 175 -10.46 9.54 -22.56
N GLY A 176 -9.20 9.19 -22.89
CA GLY A 176 -8.31 9.90 -23.80
C GLY A 176 -7.02 10.41 -23.13
N LEU A 177 -6.46 11.50 -23.67
CA LEU A 177 -5.24 12.12 -23.12
C LEU A 177 -5.57 13.24 -22.15
N PHE A 178 -4.74 13.41 -21.10
CA PHE A 178 -4.84 14.48 -20.09
C PHE A 178 -6.23 14.55 -19.45
N ARG A 179 -6.72 13.43 -18.97
CA ARG A 179 -8.04 13.37 -18.33
C ARG A 179 -7.94 13.57 -16.83
N SER A 180 -8.82 14.41 -16.33
CA SER A 180 -8.97 14.67 -14.91
C SER A 180 -10.42 14.82 -14.51
N ILE A 181 -10.71 14.37 -13.32
CA ILE A 181 -11.98 14.54 -12.62
C ILE A 181 -11.64 15.24 -11.31
N SER A 182 -12.27 16.38 -11.05
CA SER A 182 -12.15 17.08 -9.78
C SER A 182 -13.55 17.33 -9.23
N LYS A 183 -13.77 16.92 -7.98
CA LYS A 183 -15.04 17.07 -7.29
C LYS A 183 -14.81 17.65 -5.90
N THR A 184 -15.71 18.52 -5.48
CA THR A 184 -15.74 19.09 -4.13
C THR A 184 -17.08 18.78 -3.48
N ALA A 185 -17.04 18.26 -2.27
CA ALA A 185 -18.19 17.91 -1.44
C ALA A 185 -17.92 18.25 0.03
N GLY A 186 -18.78 17.83 0.95
CA GLY A 186 -18.70 18.21 2.37
C GLY A 186 -17.98 17.20 3.28
N GLY A 187 -17.39 16.14 2.74
CA GLY A 187 -16.73 15.10 3.54
C GLY A 187 -15.39 15.53 4.14
N PRO A 188 -14.91 14.82 5.19
CA PRO A 188 -13.67 15.16 5.90
C PRO A 188 -12.39 14.71 5.17
N TYR A 189 -12.47 13.80 4.20
CA TYR A 189 -11.31 13.19 3.57
C TYR A 189 -11.02 13.74 2.17
N HIS A 190 -9.77 13.57 1.75
CA HIS A 190 -9.28 13.90 0.42
C HIS A 190 -8.86 12.60 -0.29
N LEU A 191 -9.20 12.50 -1.58
CA LEU A 191 -8.73 11.45 -2.46
C LEU A 191 -7.97 12.09 -3.62
N HIS A 192 -6.69 11.80 -3.72
CA HIS A 192 -5.85 12.11 -4.86
C HIS A 192 -5.39 10.82 -5.51
N ALA A 193 -5.67 10.64 -6.80
CA ALA A 193 -5.26 9.47 -7.56
C ALA A 193 -4.70 9.90 -8.91
N HIS A 194 -3.49 9.46 -9.22
CA HIS A 194 -2.84 9.76 -10.50
C HIS A 194 -2.28 8.51 -11.17
N VAL A 195 -2.57 8.34 -12.46
CA VAL A 195 -1.97 7.32 -13.32
C VAL A 195 -1.29 8.00 -14.50
N GLY A 196 0.01 7.74 -14.69
CA GLY A 196 0.74 8.28 -15.82
C GLY A 196 0.24 7.70 -17.16
N SER A 197 0.20 6.38 -17.29
CA SER A 197 -0.32 5.71 -18.48
C SER A 197 -1.09 4.45 -18.09
N GLY A 198 -2.35 4.35 -18.48
CA GLY A 198 -3.20 3.19 -18.20
C GLY A 198 -4.61 3.54 -17.79
N GLN A 199 -5.13 2.85 -16.77
CA GLN A 199 -6.50 3.00 -16.32
C GLN A 199 -6.56 3.34 -14.82
N LEU A 200 -7.45 4.27 -14.47
CA LEU A 200 -7.82 4.59 -13.11
C LEU A 200 -9.31 4.33 -12.91
N THR A 201 -9.64 3.45 -11.97
CA THR A 201 -11.02 3.14 -11.59
C THR A 201 -11.26 3.50 -10.12
N ILE A 202 -12.31 4.28 -9.85
CA ILE A 202 -12.78 4.62 -8.49
C ILE A 202 -14.24 4.20 -8.36
N ARG A 203 -14.48 3.19 -7.54
CA ARG A 203 -15.80 2.55 -7.36
C ARG A 203 -16.20 2.46 -5.89
#